data_87639bfe3c2b09a4327e9a5e097490b5
#
_entry.id   87639bfe3c2b09a4327e9a5e097490b5
#
_cell.length_a   1.000
_cell.length_b   1.000
_cell.length_c   1.000
_cell.angle_alpha   90.00
_cell.angle_beta   90.00
_cell.angle_gamma   90.00
#
_symmetry.space_group_name_H-M   'P 1'
#
loop_
_entity.id
_entity.type
_entity.pdbx_description
1 polymer ?
#
loop_
_entity_poly.entity_id
_entity_poly.type
_entity_poly.pdbx_seq_one_letter_code
_entity_poly.pdbx_strand_id
1 'polypeptide(L)'
;MGRIIGIDLGTTNSCVAVMENGEPVVIPNAEGQRTTPSIVAFTTKGERLVGQIAKNQMITNPENTIYSIKRFMGRRYSEVSEEIRMVPYKVVEDSTGMARIEIMGKQYSPPEISAAILQKMRETAENYLGEKITEAVITVPAYFNDSQRQATKDAGRIAGLEVKRIVNEPTAAALAYGFEKSKKEEKIAVYDLGGGTFDISILELGDGVFEVKSTNGDTHLGGDNFDQRIMDWLIDNFKRDYGIDLSKDRMAIQRLKEAAEKAKMELSTTHSTEINLPFITADASGPKHLLYTLTRAKLEQLIGDLIERTRKPVEQALKDAGLSAKDIDEVILVGGSTRIPAVQ
;
A
#
# COMPACT_ATOMS: atom_id res chain seq x y z
N MET A 1 24.68 -15.67 15.39
CA MET A 1 24.11 -14.48 14.75
C MET A 1 22.63 -14.74 14.55
N GLY A 2 21.75 -13.84 15.02
CA GLY A 2 20.31 -13.94 14.79
C GLY A 2 20.00 -13.80 13.30
N ARG A 3 18.81 -14.26 12.88
CA ARG A 3 18.37 -14.07 11.50
C ARG A 3 17.97 -12.61 11.26
N ILE A 4 18.30 -12.11 10.10
CA ILE A 4 17.87 -10.79 9.61
C ILE A 4 16.63 -10.99 8.76
N ILE A 5 15.58 -10.21 9.01
CA ILE A 5 14.38 -10.20 8.18
C ILE A 5 14.38 -9.00 7.23
N GLY A 6 13.76 -9.17 6.08
CA GLY A 6 13.46 -8.08 5.15
C GLY A 6 12.02 -7.64 5.35
N ILE A 7 11.79 -6.34 5.47
CA ILE A 7 10.44 -5.77 5.58
C ILE A 7 10.24 -4.74 4.48
N ASP A 8 9.21 -4.95 3.68
CA ASP A 8 8.65 -3.92 2.82
C ASP A 8 7.53 -3.21 3.60
N LEU A 9 7.83 -1.99 4.06
CA LEU A 9 6.88 -1.14 4.79
C LEU A 9 6.11 -0.28 3.79
N GLY A 10 5.08 -0.86 3.20
CA GLY A 10 4.27 -0.19 2.18
C GLY A 10 3.25 0.81 2.75
N THR A 11 2.80 1.74 1.92
CA THR A 11 1.75 2.70 2.29
C THR A 11 0.43 2.00 2.61
N THR A 12 0.07 0.99 1.82
CA THR A 12 -1.20 0.27 1.93
C THR A 12 -1.02 -1.10 2.57
N ASN A 13 -0.01 -1.86 2.14
CA ASN A 13 0.30 -3.19 2.63
C ASN A 13 1.79 -3.33 2.91
N SER A 14 2.12 -4.13 3.91
CA SER A 14 3.49 -4.51 4.25
C SER A 14 3.71 -6.00 4.10
N CYS A 15 4.93 -6.41 3.86
CA CYS A 15 5.30 -7.81 3.86
C CYS A 15 6.64 -8.05 4.56
N VAL A 16 6.86 -9.28 5.00
CA VAL A 16 8.09 -9.71 5.66
C VAL A 16 8.63 -10.96 4.99
N ALA A 17 9.94 -11.01 4.83
CA ALA A 17 10.64 -12.13 4.23
C ALA A 17 11.90 -12.49 5.02
N VAL A 18 12.37 -13.72 4.81
CA VAL A 18 13.60 -14.24 5.40
C VAL A 18 14.35 -15.08 4.36
N MET A 19 15.66 -15.21 4.51
CA MET A 19 16.46 -16.14 3.73
C MET A 19 16.38 -17.54 4.30
N GLU A 20 15.94 -18.51 3.53
CA GLU A 20 15.93 -19.93 3.85
C GLU A 20 16.68 -20.70 2.75
N ASN A 21 17.69 -21.47 3.15
CA ASN A 21 18.50 -22.28 2.22
C ASN A 21 19.08 -21.47 1.01
N GLY A 22 19.38 -20.20 1.24
CA GLY A 22 19.92 -19.31 0.20
C GLY A 22 18.87 -18.64 -0.71
N GLU A 23 17.58 -18.91 -0.48
CA GLU A 23 16.48 -18.31 -1.24
C GLU A 23 15.61 -17.41 -0.35
N PRO A 24 15.09 -16.31 -0.88
CA PRO A 24 14.16 -15.47 -0.13
C PRO A 24 12.77 -16.10 -0.05
N VAL A 25 12.21 -16.12 1.15
CA VAL A 25 10.88 -16.65 1.42
C VAL A 25 10.02 -15.55 2.04
N VAL A 26 8.91 -15.21 1.41
CA VAL A 26 7.90 -14.31 1.97
C VAL A 26 7.09 -15.07 3.01
N ILE A 27 7.07 -14.58 4.24
CA ILE A 27 6.41 -15.23 5.36
C ILE A 27 4.91 -14.89 5.35
N PRO A 28 4.00 -15.89 5.33
CA PRO A 28 2.58 -15.63 5.48
C PRO A 28 2.25 -15.18 6.91
N ASN A 29 1.27 -14.30 7.04
CA ASN A 29 0.75 -13.86 8.34
C ASN A 29 -0.20 -14.92 8.95
N ALA A 30 -0.75 -14.62 10.13
CA ALA A 30 -1.65 -15.53 10.85
C ALA A 30 -2.94 -15.87 10.08
N GLU A 31 -3.36 -14.98 9.15
CA GLU A 31 -4.49 -15.18 8.26
C GLU A 31 -4.12 -15.92 6.95
N GLY A 32 -2.87 -16.37 6.83
CA GLY A 32 -2.35 -17.08 5.66
C GLY A 32 -2.06 -16.17 4.45
N GLN A 33 -2.07 -14.85 4.64
CA GLN A 33 -1.79 -13.89 3.59
C GLN A 33 -0.31 -13.51 3.56
N ARG A 34 0.25 -13.27 2.37
CA ARG A 34 1.64 -12.84 2.21
C ARG A 34 1.86 -11.36 2.45
N THR A 35 0.78 -10.58 2.49
CA THR A 35 0.81 -9.16 2.81
C THR A 35 -0.11 -8.88 4.00
N THR A 36 0.26 -7.87 4.79
CA THR A 36 -0.51 -7.40 5.94
C THR A 36 -0.88 -5.94 5.71
N PRO A 37 -2.16 -5.55 5.85
CA PRO A 37 -2.55 -4.15 5.73
C PRO A 37 -1.77 -3.25 6.69
N SER A 38 -1.22 -2.15 6.18
CA SER A 38 -0.48 -1.15 6.96
C SER A 38 -1.46 -0.24 7.71
N ILE A 39 -2.30 -0.83 8.56
CA ILE A 39 -3.40 -0.18 9.26
C ILE A 39 -3.32 -0.49 10.75
N VAL A 40 -3.47 0.56 11.56
CA VAL A 40 -3.47 0.50 13.02
C VAL A 40 -4.76 1.11 13.54
N ALA A 41 -5.51 0.39 14.35
CA ALA A 41 -6.74 0.89 14.97
C ALA A 41 -6.65 0.85 16.50
N PHE A 42 -7.36 1.76 17.14
CA PHE A 42 -7.49 1.83 18.58
C PHE A 42 -8.95 1.60 18.96
N THR A 43 -9.18 0.65 19.86
CA THR A 43 -10.52 0.40 20.40
C THR A 43 -10.83 1.37 21.54
N THR A 44 -12.11 1.51 21.89
CA THR A 44 -12.56 2.30 23.04
C THR A 44 -11.99 1.82 24.37
N LYS A 45 -11.54 0.57 24.44
CA LYS A 45 -10.85 -0.02 25.61
C LYS A 45 -9.34 0.25 25.61
N GLY A 46 -8.82 0.97 24.60
CA GLY A 46 -7.40 1.30 24.48
C GLY A 46 -6.55 0.17 23.90
N GLU A 47 -7.15 -0.89 23.37
CA GLU A 47 -6.44 -1.95 22.65
C GLU A 47 -5.98 -1.44 21.29
N ARG A 48 -4.77 -1.86 20.88
CA ARG A 48 -4.21 -1.55 19.58
C ARG A 48 -4.32 -2.76 18.66
N LEU A 49 -4.99 -2.59 17.54
CA LEU A 49 -5.18 -3.60 16.50
C LEU A 49 -4.31 -3.25 15.29
N VAL A 50 -3.74 -4.25 14.63
CA VAL A 50 -2.86 -4.04 13.46
C VAL A 50 -3.21 -5.04 12.36
N GLY A 51 -3.21 -4.58 11.11
CA GLY A 51 -3.43 -5.42 9.94
C GLY A 51 -4.90 -5.59 9.58
N GLN A 52 -5.29 -6.79 9.18
CA GLN A 52 -6.65 -7.05 8.67
C GLN A 52 -7.75 -6.74 9.69
N ILE A 53 -7.53 -7.06 10.94
CA ILE A 53 -8.49 -6.77 12.02
C ILE A 53 -8.72 -5.26 12.19
N ALA A 54 -7.69 -4.45 11.99
CA ALA A 54 -7.80 -2.99 11.98
C ALA A 54 -8.53 -2.50 10.72
N LYS A 55 -8.23 -3.08 9.55
CA LYS A 55 -8.87 -2.74 8.27
C LYS A 55 -10.38 -2.97 8.31
N ASN A 56 -10.84 -4.02 8.97
CA ASN A 56 -12.25 -4.39 9.05
C ASN A 56 -13.13 -3.34 9.74
N GLN A 57 -12.56 -2.41 10.49
CA GLN A 57 -13.30 -1.33 11.16
C GLN A 57 -12.97 0.07 10.63
N MET A 58 -12.25 0.15 9.52
CA MET A 58 -11.76 1.41 8.96
C MET A 58 -12.88 2.41 8.64
N ILE A 59 -14.01 1.95 8.16
CA ILE A 59 -15.17 2.78 7.82
C ILE A 59 -16.09 3.01 9.04
N THR A 60 -16.21 2.03 9.91
CA THR A 60 -17.08 2.09 11.08
C THR A 60 -16.45 2.79 12.28
N ASN A 61 -15.11 2.81 12.35
CA ASN A 61 -14.32 3.52 13.37
C ASN A 61 -13.23 4.38 12.73
N PRO A 62 -13.58 5.31 11.82
CA PRO A 62 -12.61 6.02 10.99
C PRO A 62 -11.68 6.94 11.76
N GLU A 63 -12.18 7.57 12.84
CA GLU A 63 -11.40 8.55 13.62
C GLU A 63 -10.27 7.90 14.43
N ASN A 64 -10.36 6.59 14.70
CA ASN A 64 -9.41 5.83 15.50
C ASN A 64 -8.70 4.74 14.69
N THR A 65 -8.83 4.76 13.35
CA THR A 65 -8.19 3.82 12.44
C THR A 65 -7.24 4.56 11.52
N ILE A 66 -5.94 4.28 11.69
CA ILE A 66 -4.87 4.99 11.00
C ILE A 66 -4.37 4.14 9.86
N TYR A 67 -4.43 4.68 8.65
CA TYR A 67 -3.90 4.11 7.43
C TYR A 67 -3.09 5.17 6.66
N SER A 68 -2.30 4.74 5.69
CA SER A 68 -1.43 5.62 4.91
C SER A 68 -0.47 6.46 5.75
N ILE A 69 -0.06 5.96 6.91
CA ILE A 69 0.83 6.68 7.82
C ILE A 69 2.19 7.00 7.18
N LYS A 70 2.63 6.20 6.22
CA LYS A 70 3.88 6.41 5.47
C LYS A 70 3.94 7.80 4.81
N ARG A 71 2.79 8.38 4.46
CA ARG A 71 2.68 9.72 3.87
C ARG A 71 3.11 10.84 4.82
N PHE A 72 3.09 10.58 6.13
CA PHE A 72 3.44 11.54 7.18
C PHE A 72 4.85 11.33 7.75
N MET A 73 5.53 10.24 7.36
CA MET A 73 6.85 9.88 7.89
C MET A 73 7.89 10.96 7.62
N GLY A 74 8.49 11.50 8.69
CA GLY A 74 9.55 12.48 8.62
C GLY A 74 9.16 13.83 8.01
N ARG A 75 7.85 14.18 8.00
CA ARG A 75 7.32 15.39 7.36
C ARG A 75 6.77 16.37 8.38
N ARG A 76 6.93 17.66 8.08
CA ARG A 76 6.34 18.73 8.86
C ARG A 76 4.83 18.82 8.60
N TYR A 77 4.10 19.32 9.58
CA TYR A 77 2.67 19.57 9.46
C TYR A 77 2.32 20.46 8.25
N SER A 78 3.13 21.50 8.03
CA SER A 78 2.96 22.43 6.89
C SER A 78 3.15 21.78 5.51
N GLU A 79 3.83 20.61 5.44
CA GLU A 79 4.13 19.91 4.18
C GLU A 79 3.05 18.89 3.79
N VAL A 80 2.10 18.59 4.68
CA VAL A 80 1.14 17.48 4.55
C VAL A 80 -0.31 17.94 4.50
N SER A 81 -0.57 19.17 4.10
CA SER A 81 -1.92 19.75 4.06
C SER A 81 -2.89 19.00 3.14
N GLU A 82 -2.39 18.41 2.06
CA GLU A 82 -3.20 17.60 1.14
C GLU A 82 -3.53 16.25 1.77
N GLU A 83 -2.55 15.58 2.32
CA GLU A 83 -2.69 14.29 2.99
C GLU A 83 -3.65 14.37 4.20
N ILE A 84 -3.60 15.47 4.95
CA ILE A 84 -4.52 15.72 6.08
C ILE A 84 -5.97 15.72 5.63
N ARG A 85 -6.27 16.29 4.45
CA ARG A 85 -7.64 16.34 3.91
C ARG A 85 -8.15 14.97 3.47
N MET A 86 -7.25 14.04 3.21
CA MET A 86 -7.59 12.71 2.69
C MET A 86 -7.88 11.68 3.78
N VAL A 87 -7.58 11.99 5.02
CA VAL A 87 -7.73 11.05 6.14
C VAL A 87 -8.79 11.51 7.13
N PRO A 88 -9.56 10.58 7.72
CA PRO A 88 -10.61 10.91 8.69
C PRO A 88 -10.08 11.09 10.12
N TYR A 89 -8.89 10.60 10.43
CA TYR A 89 -8.27 10.75 11.73
C TYR A 89 -7.61 12.13 11.88
N LYS A 90 -7.46 12.57 13.12
CA LYS A 90 -6.97 13.91 13.41
C LYS A 90 -5.44 13.96 13.34
N VAL A 91 -4.93 14.86 12.50
CA VAL A 91 -3.51 15.20 12.40
C VAL A 91 -3.29 16.57 13.04
N VAL A 92 -2.28 16.68 13.88
CA VAL A 92 -1.94 17.89 14.63
C VAL A 92 -0.46 18.23 14.45
N GLU A 93 -0.12 19.49 14.73
CA GLU A 93 1.27 19.97 14.75
C GLU A 93 1.83 19.90 16.17
N ASP A 94 3.02 19.35 16.34
CA ASP A 94 3.70 19.39 17.62
C ASP A 94 4.53 20.68 17.83
N SER A 95 5.12 20.85 19.00
CA SER A 95 5.89 22.04 19.33
C SER A 95 7.14 22.26 18.46
N THR A 96 7.55 21.25 17.70
CA THR A 96 8.68 21.31 16.75
C THR A 96 8.26 21.51 15.30
N GLY A 97 6.94 21.60 15.04
CA GLY A 97 6.35 21.75 13.70
C GLY A 97 6.18 20.42 12.95
N MET A 98 6.33 19.29 13.61
CA MET A 98 6.16 17.97 12.99
C MET A 98 4.70 17.53 13.04
N ALA A 99 4.29 16.75 12.02
CA ALA A 99 2.96 16.15 11.99
C ALA A 99 2.84 15.01 13.03
N ARG A 100 1.76 15.02 13.80
CA ARG A 100 1.39 13.96 14.75
C ARG A 100 -0.06 13.53 14.56
N ILE A 101 -0.36 12.32 14.98
CA ILE A 101 -1.70 11.75 14.95
C ILE A 101 -2.28 11.82 16.35
N GLU A 102 -3.46 12.43 16.50
CA GLU A 102 -4.15 12.51 17.78
C GLU A 102 -5.30 11.49 17.81
N ILE A 103 -5.21 10.53 18.74
CA ILE A 103 -6.20 9.49 18.97
C ILE A 103 -6.64 9.53 20.43
N MET A 104 -7.91 9.73 20.68
CA MET A 104 -8.49 9.77 22.05
C MET A 104 -7.71 10.69 23.00
N GLY A 105 -7.32 11.88 22.51
CA GLY A 105 -6.57 12.88 23.29
C GLY A 105 -5.09 12.57 23.49
N LYS A 106 -4.59 11.48 22.93
CA LYS A 106 -3.16 11.12 22.96
C LYS A 106 -2.51 11.33 21.60
N GLN A 107 -1.33 11.90 21.59
CA GLN A 107 -0.58 12.15 20.36
C GLN A 107 0.47 11.08 20.11
N TYR A 108 0.54 10.63 18.85
CA TYR A 108 1.50 9.65 18.35
C TYR A 108 2.27 10.25 17.17
N SER A 109 3.58 10.03 17.14
CA SER A 109 4.36 10.33 15.94
C SER A 109 4.09 9.31 14.83
N PRO A 110 4.28 9.67 13.56
CA PRO A 110 4.22 8.68 12.47
C PRO A 110 5.16 7.47 12.66
N PRO A 111 6.41 7.64 13.16
CA PRO A 111 7.25 6.50 13.52
C PRO A 111 6.65 5.57 14.60
N GLU A 112 5.95 6.09 15.61
CA GLU A 112 5.29 5.26 16.62
C GLU A 112 4.15 4.41 16.04
N ILE A 113 3.37 4.98 15.12
CA ILE A 113 2.32 4.22 14.41
C ILE A 113 2.94 3.19 13.46
N SER A 114 3.95 3.58 12.69
CA SER A 114 4.68 2.66 11.80
C SER A 114 5.36 1.53 12.59
N ALA A 115 5.85 1.82 13.79
CA ALA A 115 6.43 0.82 14.69
C ALA A 115 5.44 -0.28 15.05
N ALA A 116 4.16 0.03 15.19
CA ALA A 116 3.14 -0.97 15.44
C ALA A 116 3.00 -1.97 14.27
N ILE A 117 3.12 -1.48 13.03
CA ILE A 117 3.13 -2.32 11.82
C ILE A 117 4.40 -3.19 11.80
N LEU A 118 5.56 -2.59 12.07
CA LEU A 118 6.84 -3.30 12.12
C LEU A 118 6.88 -4.37 13.23
N GLN A 119 6.27 -4.11 14.38
CA GLN A 119 6.10 -5.11 15.44
C GLN A 119 5.27 -6.30 14.94
N LYS A 120 4.18 -6.03 14.22
CA LYS A 120 3.36 -7.09 13.62
C LYS A 120 4.15 -7.93 12.61
N MET A 121 5.01 -7.29 11.81
CA MET A 121 5.90 -8.00 10.88
C MET A 121 6.94 -8.85 11.62
N ARG A 122 7.54 -8.30 12.69
CA ARG A 122 8.46 -9.03 13.56
C ARG A 122 7.80 -10.25 14.19
N GLU A 123 6.62 -10.07 14.81
CA GLU A 123 5.84 -11.15 15.41
C GLU A 123 5.48 -12.25 14.40
N THR A 124 5.10 -11.86 13.19
CA THR A 124 4.83 -12.79 12.09
C THR A 124 6.07 -13.64 11.77
N ALA A 125 7.24 -13.03 11.70
CA ALA A 125 8.49 -13.72 11.47
C ALA A 125 8.89 -14.62 12.66
N GLU A 126 8.77 -14.12 13.88
CA GLU A 126 9.08 -14.89 15.11
C GLU A 126 8.19 -16.12 15.24
N ASN A 127 6.90 -16.01 14.96
CA ASN A 127 5.96 -17.12 14.99
C ASN A 127 6.27 -18.18 13.91
N TYR A 128 6.68 -17.75 12.73
CA TYR A 128 7.07 -18.66 11.64
C TYR A 128 8.39 -19.38 11.93
N LEU A 129 9.38 -18.66 12.44
CA LEU A 129 10.75 -19.17 12.64
C LEU A 129 10.95 -19.87 14.00
N GLY A 130 10.07 -19.59 14.97
CA GLY A 130 10.21 -20.13 16.34
C GLY A 130 11.37 -19.51 17.13
N GLU A 131 11.88 -18.36 16.70
CA GLU A 131 12.99 -17.65 17.38
C GLU A 131 12.75 -16.13 17.43
N LYS A 132 13.44 -15.46 18.35
CA LYS A 132 13.37 -14.00 18.44
C LYS A 132 14.15 -13.32 17.30
N ILE A 133 13.55 -12.29 16.75
CA ILE A 133 14.13 -11.47 15.68
C ILE A 133 14.45 -10.09 16.23
N THR A 134 15.69 -9.67 16.04
CA THR A 134 16.21 -8.37 16.52
C THR A 134 16.76 -7.48 15.42
N GLU A 135 16.92 -7.99 14.20
CA GLU A 135 17.57 -7.27 13.10
C GLU A 135 16.69 -7.31 11.84
N ALA A 136 16.64 -6.18 11.12
CA ALA A 136 15.88 -6.07 9.88
C ALA A 136 16.58 -5.18 8.85
N VAL A 137 16.25 -5.43 7.58
CA VAL A 137 16.43 -4.50 6.46
C VAL A 137 15.04 -4.00 6.08
N ILE A 138 14.88 -2.69 5.90
CA ILE A 138 13.58 -2.07 5.59
C ILE A 138 13.69 -1.29 4.29
N THR A 139 12.68 -1.39 3.42
CA THR A 139 12.61 -0.65 2.16
C THR A 139 11.96 0.72 2.34
N VAL A 140 12.38 1.66 1.49
CA VAL A 140 11.80 3.00 1.36
C VAL A 140 11.74 3.40 -0.11
N PRO A 141 10.83 4.30 -0.51
CA PRO A 141 10.85 4.88 -1.84
C PRO A 141 12.18 5.57 -2.14
N ALA A 142 12.63 5.53 -3.39
CA ALA A 142 13.90 6.13 -3.80
C ALA A 142 13.94 7.66 -3.57
N TYR A 143 12.78 8.32 -3.62
CA TYR A 143 12.66 9.78 -3.39
C TYR A 143 12.64 10.19 -1.92
N PHE A 144 12.61 9.25 -0.96
CA PHE A 144 12.66 9.62 0.46
C PHE A 144 13.93 10.41 0.77
N ASN A 145 13.77 11.54 1.44
CA ASN A 145 14.86 12.35 1.96
C ASN A 145 15.43 11.76 3.26
N ASP A 146 16.47 12.37 3.78
CA ASP A 146 17.15 11.90 5.00
C ASP A 146 16.24 11.90 6.23
N SER A 147 15.35 12.89 6.36
CA SER A 147 14.38 12.95 7.45
C SER A 147 13.40 11.77 7.42
N GLN A 148 12.88 11.42 6.24
CA GLN A 148 11.98 10.29 6.04
C GLN A 148 12.69 8.94 6.26
N ARG A 149 13.93 8.80 5.82
CA ARG A 149 14.78 7.62 6.07
C ARG A 149 15.09 7.46 7.54
N GLN A 150 15.43 8.55 8.24
CA GLN A 150 15.67 8.54 9.67
C GLN A 150 14.39 8.16 10.44
N ALA A 151 13.23 8.71 10.08
CA ALA A 151 11.95 8.35 10.67
C ALA A 151 11.63 6.85 10.52
N THR A 152 11.99 6.26 9.39
CA THR A 152 11.84 4.81 9.17
C THR A 152 12.76 3.99 10.07
N LYS A 153 14.02 4.41 10.25
CA LYS A 153 14.94 3.79 11.20
C LYS A 153 14.43 3.90 12.65
N ASP A 154 13.90 5.06 13.01
CA ASP A 154 13.33 5.30 14.34
C ASP A 154 12.13 4.39 14.60
N ALA A 155 11.25 4.21 13.60
CA ALA A 155 10.14 3.26 13.68
C ALA A 155 10.63 1.82 13.93
N GLY A 156 11.68 1.40 13.24
CA GLY A 156 12.33 0.09 13.46
C GLY A 156 12.84 -0.07 14.88
N ARG A 157 13.53 0.94 15.39
CA ARG A 157 14.06 0.96 16.78
C ARG A 157 12.94 0.88 17.81
N ILE A 158 11.87 1.66 17.65
CA ILE A 158 10.68 1.61 18.51
C ILE A 158 10.04 0.24 18.50
N ALA A 159 10.04 -0.44 17.34
CA ALA A 159 9.55 -1.80 17.19
C ALA A 159 10.48 -2.87 17.81
N GLY A 160 11.63 -2.48 18.33
CA GLY A 160 12.63 -3.40 18.90
C GLY A 160 13.50 -4.07 17.84
N LEU A 161 13.69 -3.44 16.69
CA LEU A 161 14.54 -3.91 15.60
C LEU A 161 15.75 -3.01 15.41
N GLU A 162 16.93 -3.59 15.31
CA GLU A 162 18.10 -2.93 14.77
C GLU A 162 17.97 -2.91 13.23
N VAL A 163 17.80 -1.73 12.66
CA VAL A 163 17.71 -1.55 11.21
C VAL A 163 19.13 -1.55 10.63
N LYS A 164 19.52 -2.67 10.07
CA LYS A 164 20.88 -2.86 9.51
C LYS A 164 21.08 -2.05 8.25
N ARG A 165 20.03 -1.89 7.44
CA ARG A 165 20.07 -1.13 6.21
C ARG A 165 18.69 -0.64 5.80
N ILE A 166 18.64 0.55 5.21
CA ILE A 166 17.51 1.07 4.44
C ILE A 166 17.84 0.87 2.96
N VAL A 167 16.94 0.25 2.22
CA VAL A 167 17.11 -0.06 0.79
C VAL A 167 16.01 0.62 0.00
N ASN A 168 16.36 1.20 -1.15
CA ASN A 168 15.36 1.77 -2.05
C ASN A 168 14.48 0.67 -2.65
N GLU A 169 13.17 0.89 -2.64
CA GLU A 169 12.18 -0.06 -3.17
C GLU A 169 12.46 -0.50 -4.61
N PRO A 170 12.77 0.40 -5.56
CA PRO A 170 13.09 -0.02 -6.92
C PRO A 170 14.39 -0.85 -7.01
N THR A 171 15.39 -0.57 -6.17
CA THR A 171 16.60 -1.37 -6.08
C THR A 171 16.31 -2.76 -5.53
N ALA A 172 15.47 -2.87 -4.49
CA ALA A 172 15.04 -4.16 -3.96
C ALA A 172 14.27 -4.99 -4.99
N ALA A 173 13.41 -4.35 -5.79
CA ALA A 173 12.71 -5.01 -6.89
C ALA A 173 13.69 -5.54 -7.96
N ALA A 174 14.67 -4.75 -8.36
CA ALA A 174 15.69 -5.17 -9.33
C ALA A 174 16.52 -6.35 -8.78
N LEU A 175 16.90 -6.31 -7.51
CA LEU A 175 17.59 -7.43 -6.84
C LEU A 175 16.74 -8.71 -6.85
N ALA A 176 15.46 -8.60 -6.57
CA ALA A 176 14.53 -9.74 -6.55
C ALA A 176 14.38 -10.41 -7.93
N TYR A 177 14.57 -9.68 -9.01
CA TYR A 177 14.61 -10.22 -10.37
C TYR A 177 15.98 -10.79 -10.77
N GLY A 178 16.99 -10.68 -9.90
CA GLY A 178 18.33 -11.25 -10.12
C GLY A 178 19.23 -10.43 -11.03
N PHE A 179 18.94 -9.16 -11.23
CA PHE A 179 19.75 -8.28 -12.08
C PHE A 179 21.17 -8.06 -11.55
N GLU A 180 21.43 -8.26 -10.25
CA GLU A 180 22.78 -8.19 -9.68
C GLU A 180 23.75 -9.22 -10.29
N LYS A 181 23.22 -10.27 -10.91
CA LYS A 181 24.00 -11.31 -11.60
C LYS A 181 24.33 -10.95 -13.04
N SER A 182 23.71 -9.90 -13.57
CA SER A 182 24.01 -9.41 -14.91
C SER A 182 25.40 -8.76 -14.94
N LYS A 183 26.20 -9.13 -15.96
CA LYS A 183 27.49 -8.48 -16.26
C LYS A 183 27.35 -7.40 -17.32
N LYS A 184 26.15 -7.14 -17.79
CA LYS A 184 25.87 -6.13 -18.81
C LYS A 184 25.43 -4.84 -18.15
N GLU A 185 25.73 -3.73 -18.77
CA GLU A 185 25.06 -2.46 -18.48
C GLU A 185 23.61 -2.57 -18.96
N GLU A 186 22.67 -2.32 -18.06
CA GLU A 186 21.24 -2.39 -18.37
C GLU A 186 20.53 -1.17 -17.81
N LYS A 187 19.56 -0.67 -18.57
CA LYS A 187 18.66 0.41 -18.18
C LYS A 187 17.29 -0.18 -17.88
N ILE A 188 16.88 -0.03 -16.65
CA ILE A 188 15.70 -0.70 -16.09
C ILE A 188 14.68 0.35 -15.67
N ALA A 189 13.44 0.18 -16.09
CA ALA A 189 12.31 0.94 -15.54
C ALA A 189 11.57 0.09 -14.51
N VAL A 190 11.41 0.60 -13.30
CA VAL A 190 10.59 -0.03 -12.26
C VAL A 190 9.28 0.75 -12.18
N TYR A 191 8.21 0.11 -12.60
CA TYR A 191 6.83 0.63 -12.60
C TYR A 191 6.10 0.01 -11.41
N ASP A 192 5.92 0.78 -10.36
CA ASP A 192 5.31 0.35 -9.10
C ASP A 192 3.94 0.99 -8.92
N LEU A 193 2.88 0.22 -9.12
CA LEU A 193 1.50 0.62 -8.90
C LEU A 193 0.92 -0.18 -7.74
N GLY A 194 0.97 0.42 -6.56
CA GLY A 194 0.46 -0.15 -5.32
C GLY A 194 -1.01 0.15 -5.07
N GLY A 195 -1.41 0.06 -3.80
CA GLY A 195 -2.77 0.40 -3.37
C GLY A 195 -3.04 1.91 -3.33
N GLY A 196 -2.07 2.71 -2.90
CA GLY A 196 -2.26 4.14 -2.68
C GLY A 196 -1.33 5.06 -3.46
N THR A 197 -0.24 4.54 -4.04
CA THR A 197 0.78 5.31 -4.76
C THR A 197 1.17 4.66 -6.06
N PHE A 198 1.57 5.48 -7.00
CA PHE A 198 2.26 5.09 -8.22
C PHE A 198 3.66 5.68 -8.23
N ASP A 199 4.67 4.84 -8.41
CA ASP A 199 6.06 5.23 -8.48
C ASP A 199 6.71 4.64 -9.73
N ILE A 200 7.46 5.48 -10.46
CA ILE A 200 8.29 5.07 -11.59
C ILE A 200 9.73 5.47 -11.30
N SER A 201 10.65 4.53 -11.44
CA SER A 201 12.07 4.77 -11.24
C SER A 201 12.85 4.24 -12.43
N ILE A 202 13.80 5.02 -12.91
CA ILE A 202 14.74 4.62 -13.95
C ILE A 202 16.06 4.31 -13.28
N LEU A 203 16.52 3.07 -13.43
CA LEU A 203 17.77 2.58 -12.88
C LEU A 203 18.75 2.25 -14.01
N GLU A 204 20.03 2.47 -13.73
CA GLU A 204 21.12 1.97 -14.53
C GLU A 204 21.91 0.95 -13.71
N LEU A 205 22.10 -0.23 -14.28
CA LEU A 205 22.93 -1.27 -13.72
C LEU A 205 24.26 -1.29 -14.45
N GLY A 206 25.36 -1.13 -13.71
CA GLY A 206 26.71 -1.27 -14.25
C GLY A 206 27.63 -1.84 -13.19
N ASP A 207 28.49 -2.78 -13.55
CA ASP A 207 29.45 -3.43 -12.65
C ASP A 207 28.86 -3.98 -11.34
N GLY A 208 27.60 -4.45 -11.40
CA GLY A 208 26.89 -4.97 -10.22
C GLY A 208 26.34 -3.89 -9.26
N VAL A 209 26.38 -2.62 -9.65
CA VAL A 209 25.87 -1.47 -8.89
C VAL A 209 24.64 -0.91 -9.57
N PHE A 210 23.59 -0.66 -8.78
CA PHE A 210 22.39 0.03 -9.23
C PHE A 210 22.48 1.53 -8.93
N GLU A 211 22.30 2.34 -9.95
CA GLU A 211 22.15 3.78 -9.82
C GLU A 211 20.73 4.20 -10.18
N VAL A 212 20.06 4.92 -9.29
CA VAL A 212 18.75 5.52 -9.60
C VAL A 212 18.98 6.82 -10.36
N LYS A 213 18.66 6.83 -11.64
CA LYS A 213 18.85 7.99 -12.53
C LYS A 213 17.75 9.03 -12.37
N SER A 214 16.52 8.58 -12.20
CA SER A 214 15.37 9.44 -11.97
C SER A 214 14.26 8.69 -11.27
N THR A 215 13.35 9.43 -10.63
CA THR A 215 12.12 8.92 -10.04
C THR A 215 11.02 9.97 -10.21
N ASN A 216 9.81 9.50 -10.45
CA ASN A 216 8.62 10.31 -10.53
C ASN A 216 7.42 9.49 -10.07
N GLY A 217 6.23 10.05 -10.02
CA GLY A 217 5.05 9.28 -9.63
C GLY A 217 3.82 10.15 -9.38
N ASP A 218 2.81 9.49 -8.85
CA ASP A 218 1.57 10.10 -8.37
C ASP A 218 1.27 9.50 -6.99
N THR A 219 1.47 10.28 -5.95
CA THR A 219 1.30 9.84 -4.56
C THR A 219 -0.17 9.62 -4.16
N HIS A 220 -1.11 9.93 -5.05
CA HIS A 220 -2.56 9.82 -4.85
C HIS A 220 -3.23 8.96 -5.92
N LEU A 221 -2.50 7.98 -6.46
CA LEU A 221 -2.98 7.06 -7.48
C LEU A 221 -2.59 5.62 -7.13
N GLY A 222 -3.57 4.74 -7.06
CA GLY A 222 -3.37 3.32 -6.81
C GLY A 222 -4.65 2.52 -6.81
N GLY A 223 -4.56 1.28 -6.36
CA GLY A 223 -5.67 0.32 -6.32
C GLY A 223 -6.88 0.79 -5.52
N ASP A 224 -6.67 1.63 -4.49
CA ASP A 224 -7.77 2.22 -3.71
C ASP A 224 -8.68 3.12 -4.57
N ASN A 225 -8.11 3.80 -5.57
CA ASN A 225 -8.87 4.60 -6.53
C ASN A 225 -9.68 3.69 -7.47
N PHE A 226 -9.14 2.54 -7.84
CA PHE A 226 -9.85 1.55 -8.65
C PHE A 226 -11.02 0.96 -7.87
N ASP A 227 -10.81 0.63 -6.61
CA ASP A 227 -11.87 0.14 -5.71
C ASP A 227 -12.99 1.18 -5.58
N GLN A 228 -12.65 2.46 -5.44
CA GLN A 228 -13.63 3.54 -5.35
C GLN A 228 -14.50 3.62 -6.62
N ARG A 229 -13.92 3.46 -7.81
CA ARG A 229 -14.68 3.43 -9.07
C ARG A 229 -15.68 2.27 -9.12
N ILE A 230 -15.30 1.11 -8.59
CA ILE A 230 -16.22 -0.04 -8.49
C ILE A 230 -17.31 0.24 -7.47
N MET A 231 -16.97 0.81 -6.32
CA MET A 231 -17.96 1.18 -5.29
C MET A 231 -18.97 2.17 -5.83
N ASP A 232 -18.53 3.23 -6.50
CA ASP A 232 -19.40 4.24 -7.09
C ASP A 232 -20.35 3.61 -8.11
N TRP A 233 -19.86 2.72 -8.96
CA TRP A 233 -20.66 1.97 -9.91
C TRP A 233 -21.73 1.10 -9.22
N LEU A 234 -21.39 0.41 -8.13
CA LEU A 234 -22.33 -0.40 -7.35
C LEU A 234 -23.39 0.48 -6.66
N ILE A 235 -22.98 1.59 -6.09
CA ILE A 235 -23.88 2.55 -5.41
C ILE A 235 -24.88 3.13 -6.42
N ASP A 236 -24.41 3.55 -7.58
CA ASP A 236 -25.24 4.12 -8.64
C ASP A 236 -26.25 3.10 -9.19
N ASN A 237 -25.83 1.86 -9.44
CA ASN A 237 -26.72 0.80 -9.90
C ASN A 237 -27.78 0.47 -8.84
N PHE A 238 -27.39 0.36 -7.58
CA PHE A 238 -28.32 0.05 -6.50
C PHE A 238 -29.35 1.17 -6.29
N LYS A 239 -28.89 2.42 -6.37
CA LYS A 239 -29.79 3.60 -6.29
C LYS A 239 -30.78 3.63 -7.46
N ARG A 240 -30.33 3.29 -8.67
CA ARG A 240 -31.21 3.20 -9.83
C ARG A 240 -32.27 2.09 -9.66
N ASP A 241 -31.86 0.93 -9.16
CA ASP A 241 -32.71 -0.26 -9.13
C ASP A 241 -33.65 -0.28 -7.89
N TYR A 242 -33.22 0.27 -6.76
CA TYR A 242 -33.94 0.24 -5.49
C TYR A 242 -34.28 1.62 -4.90
N GLY A 243 -33.81 2.71 -5.48
CA GLY A 243 -34.02 4.06 -4.96
C GLY A 243 -33.29 4.37 -3.66
N ILE A 244 -32.35 3.53 -3.23
CA ILE A 244 -31.63 3.65 -1.97
C ILE A 244 -30.18 4.06 -2.22
N ASP A 245 -29.71 5.10 -1.53
CA ASP A 245 -28.33 5.56 -1.59
C ASP A 245 -27.49 4.91 -0.50
N LEU A 246 -26.73 3.87 -0.86
CA LEU A 246 -25.87 3.11 0.06
C LEU A 246 -24.71 3.95 0.62
N SER A 247 -24.35 5.07 0.01
CA SER A 247 -23.26 5.93 0.48
C SER A 247 -23.51 6.56 1.86
N LYS A 248 -24.75 6.56 2.30
CA LYS A 248 -25.19 7.10 3.61
C LYS A 248 -25.11 6.07 4.75
N ASP A 249 -24.88 4.82 4.44
CA ASP A 249 -24.78 3.72 5.40
C ASP A 249 -23.32 3.26 5.53
N ARG A 250 -22.67 3.55 6.66
CA ARG A 250 -21.28 3.19 6.92
C ARG A 250 -21.03 1.67 6.87
N MET A 251 -21.98 0.87 7.35
CA MET A 251 -21.86 -0.60 7.31
C MET A 251 -21.92 -1.11 5.87
N ALA A 252 -22.82 -0.54 5.06
CA ALA A 252 -22.89 -0.86 3.64
C ALA A 252 -21.60 -0.46 2.90
N ILE A 253 -21.05 0.73 3.17
CA ILE A 253 -19.81 1.20 2.57
C ILE A 253 -18.63 0.29 2.92
N GLN A 254 -18.50 -0.18 4.17
CA GLN A 254 -17.44 -1.12 4.56
C GLN A 254 -17.54 -2.41 3.73
N ARG A 255 -18.72 -2.98 3.61
CA ARG A 255 -18.97 -4.20 2.83
C ARG A 255 -18.74 -3.99 1.32
N LEU A 256 -19.14 -2.84 0.79
CA LEU A 256 -18.90 -2.45 -0.60
C LEU A 256 -17.40 -2.32 -0.90
N LYS A 257 -16.63 -1.74 0.01
CA LYS A 257 -15.19 -1.58 -0.14
C LYS A 257 -14.49 -2.95 -0.20
N GLU A 258 -14.80 -3.84 0.71
CA GLU A 258 -14.24 -5.20 0.73
C GLU A 258 -14.62 -5.99 -0.53
N ALA A 259 -15.87 -5.89 -0.96
CA ALA A 259 -16.36 -6.56 -2.17
C ALA A 259 -15.74 -5.98 -3.45
N ALA A 260 -15.55 -4.67 -3.53
CA ALA A 260 -14.90 -4.00 -4.66
C ALA A 260 -13.43 -4.43 -4.80
N GLU A 261 -12.68 -4.43 -3.72
CA GLU A 261 -11.29 -4.88 -3.71
C GLU A 261 -11.17 -6.35 -4.14
N LYS A 262 -12.03 -7.22 -3.59
CA LYS A 262 -12.09 -8.63 -3.97
C LYS A 262 -12.41 -8.82 -5.45
N ALA A 263 -13.42 -8.13 -5.96
CA ALA A 263 -13.82 -8.21 -7.37
C ALA A 263 -12.69 -7.73 -8.30
N LYS A 264 -12.02 -6.63 -7.96
CA LYS A 264 -10.84 -6.15 -8.70
C LYS A 264 -9.75 -7.23 -8.79
N MET A 265 -9.45 -7.88 -7.69
CA MET A 265 -8.43 -8.95 -7.65
C MET A 265 -8.85 -10.15 -8.49
N GLU A 266 -10.08 -10.61 -8.38
CA GLU A 266 -10.61 -11.75 -9.16
C GLU A 266 -10.59 -11.50 -10.66
N LEU A 267 -10.89 -10.27 -11.10
CA LEU A 267 -10.89 -9.88 -12.51
C LEU A 267 -9.48 -9.80 -13.14
N SER A 268 -8.42 -9.93 -12.36
CA SER A 268 -7.07 -10.13 -12.89
C SER A 268 -6.88 -11.53 -13.50
N THR A 269 -7.69 -12.52 -13.11
CA THR A 269 -7.61 -13.91 -13.58
C THR A 269 -8.86 -14.38 -14.29
N THR A 270 -10.02 -13.77 -14.01
CA THR A 270 -11.31 -14.12 -14.63
C THR A 270 -11.84 -12.99 -15.53
N HIS A 271 -12.75 -13.29 -16.43
CA HIS A 271 -13.39 -12.30 -17.30
C HIS A 271 -14.61 -11.63 -16.67
N SER A 272 -15.19 -12.25 -15.67
CA SER A 272 -16.33 -11.71 -14.91
C SER A 272 -16.35 -12.25 -13.50
N THR A 273 -16.94 -11.50 -12.59
CA THR A 273 -17.17 -11.92 -11.20
C THR A 273 -18.54 -11.42 -10.74
N GLU A 274 -19.16 -12.18 -9.85
CA GLU A 274 -20.41 -11.83 -9.21
C GLU A 274 -20.13 -11.16 -7.87
N ILE A 275 -20.72 -9.99 -7.68
CA ILE A 275 -20.67 -9.26 -6.40
C ILE A 275 -22.02 -9.48 -5.71
N ASN A 276 -22.02 -10.32 -4.69
CA ASN A 276 -23.22 -10.71 -3.95
C ASN A 276 -23.08 -10.27 -2.48
N LEU A 277 -23.87 -9.28 -2.10
CA LEU A 277 -23.94 -8.75 -0.73
C LEU A 277 -25.38 -8.86 -0.21
N PRO A 278 -25.74 -10.03 0.34
CA PRO A 278 -27.08 -10.24 0.89
C PRO A 278 -27.26 -9.33 2.14
N PHE A 279 -28.51 -8.88 2.34
CA PHE A 279 -28.87 -8.00 3.47
C PHE A 279 -27.98 -6.73 3.55
N ILE A 280 -27.72 -6.10 2.40
CA ILE A 280 -26.88 -4.89 2.35
C ILE A 280 -27.54 -3.71 3.05
N THR A 281 -28.88 -3.64 2.99
CA THR A 281 -29.71 -2.63 3.64
C THR A 281 -31.15 -3.14 3.79
N ALA A 282 -32.02 -2.33 4.39
CA ALA A 282 -33.45 -2.59 4.50
C ALA A 282 -34.26 -1.30 4.35
N ASP A 283 -35.48 -1.41 3.88
CA ASP A 283 -36.48 -0.35 3.86
C ASP A 283 -37.84 -0.85 4.42
N ALA A 284 -38.87 -0.06 4.27
CA ALA A 284 -40.23 -0.42 4.75
C ALA A 284 -40.79 -1.71 4.12
N SER A 285 -40.27 -2.13 2.97
CA SER A 285 -40.69 -3.38 2.32
C SER A 285 -39.85 -4.60 2.72
N GLY A 286 -38.86 -4.41 3.60
CA GLY A 286 -37.99 -5.47 4.14
C GLY A 286 -36.54 -5.37 3.68
N PRO A 287 -35.76 -6.44 3.91
CA PRO A 287 -34.35 -6.48 3.56
C PRO A 287 -34.13 -6.40 2.06
N LYS A 288 -33.02 -5.78 1.67
CA LYS A 288 -32.54 -5.63 0.29
C LYS A 288 -31.19 -6.31 0.12
N HIS A 289 -31.00 -6.89 -1.04
CA HIS A 289 -29.79 -7.63 -1.42
C HIS A 289 -29.16 -6.97 -2.64
N LEU A 290 -27.82 -6.88 -2.63
CA LEU A 290 -27.07 -6.41 -3.78
C LEU A 290 -26.49 -7.62 -4.53
N LEU A 291 -26.81 -7.70 -5.81
CA LEU A 291 -26.28 -8.72 -6.70
C LEU A 291 -26.04 -8.11 -8.08
N TYR A 292 -24.76 -7.96 -8.42
CA TYR A 292 -24.33 -7.46 -9.73
C TYR A 292 -23.18 -8.29 -10.27
N THR A 293 -23.13 -8.44 -11.58
CA THR A 293 -21.99 -9.02 -12.29
C THR A 293 -21.11 -7.90 -12.81
N LEU A 294 -19.84 -7.91 -12.42
CA LEU A 294 -18.82 -7.02 -12.95
C LEU A 294 -17.95 -7.79 -13.94
N THR A 295 -17.83 -7.29 -15.16
CA THR A 295 -16.94 -7.86 -16.18
C THR A 295 -15.58 -7.12 -16.15
N ARG A 296 -14.52 -7.82 -16.62
CA ARG A 296 -13.21 -7.19 -16.82
C ARG A 296 -13.30 -6.00 -17.77
N ALA A 297 -14.05 -6.11 -18.85
CA ALA A 297 -14.27 -5.02 -19.80
C ALA A 297 -14.90 -3.78 -19.13
N LYS A 298 -15.87 -4.01 -18.24
CA LYS A 298 -16.48 -2.91 -17.47
C LYS A 298 -15.50 -2.31 -16.47
N LEU A 299 -14.72 -3.12 -15.79
CA LEU A 299 -13.65 -2.63 -14.89
C LEU A 299 -12.67 -1.75 -15.67
N GLU A 300 -12.18 -2.20 -16.82
CA GLU A 300 -11.26 -1.43 -17.67
C GLU A 300 -11.87 -0.10 -18.12
N GLN A 301 -13.16 -0.07 -18.39
CA GLN A 301 -13.90 1.17 -18.67
C GLN A 301 -13.89 2.13 -17.47
N LEU A 302 -14.12 1.60 -16.26
CA LEU A 302 -14.20 2.39 -15.03
C LEU A 302 -12.85 2.99 -14.63
N ILE A 303 -11.73 2.33 -14.92
CA ILE A 303 -10.39 2.68 -14.44
C ILE A 303 -9.43 3.16 -15.54
N GLY A 304 -9.84 3.17 -16.80
CA GLY A 304 -8.95 3.47 -17.92
C GLY A 304 -8.27 4.85 -17.83
N ASP A 305 -9.00 5.87 -17.41
CA ASP A 305 -8.46 7.22 -17.19
C ASP A 305 -7.44 7.26 -16.03
N LEU A 306 -7.64 6.45 -15.01
CA LEU A 306 -6.70 6.33 -13.88
C LEU A 306 -5.39 5.65 -14.31
N ILE A 307 -5.46 4.63 -15.14
CA ILE A 307 -4.27 3.99 -15.72
C ILE A 307 -3.52 4.98 -16.61
N GLU A 308 -4.23 5.74 -17.42
CA GLU A 308 -3.62 6.75 -18.30
C GLU A 308 -2.88 7.86 -17.51
N ARG A 309 -3.29 8.16 -16.28
CA ARG A 309 -2.58 9.10 -15.41
C ARG A 309 -1.14 8.69 -15.11
N THR A 310 -0.78 7.41 -15.23
CA THR A 310 0.59 6.94 -15.01
C THR A 310 1.53 7.34 -16.14
N ARG A 311 1.02 7.63 -17.34
CA ARG A 311 1.81 7.96 -18.54
C ARG A 311 2.70 9.17 -18.33
N LYS A 312 2.13 10.28 -17.84
CA LYS A 312 2.85 11.54 -17.66
C LYS A 312 4.05 11.42 -16.69
N PRO A 313 3.92 10.81 -15.51
CA PRO A 313 5.07 10.52 -14.66
C PRO A 313 6.15 9.65 -15.33
N VAL A 314 5.76 8.64 -16.11
CA VAL A 314 6.69 7.79 -16.84
C VAL A 314 7.48 8.60 -17.88
N GLU A 315 6.81 9.39 -18.69
CA GLU A 315 7.44 10.26 -19.68
C GLU A 315 8.40 11.26 -19.03
N GLN A 316 8.01 11.83 -17.89
CA GLN A 316 8.86 12.77 -17.16
C GLN A 316 10.09 12.07 -16.56
N ALA A 317 9.95 10.89 -15.98
CA ALA A 317 11.07 10.12 -15.45
C ALA A 317 12.08 9.75 -16.55
N LEU A 318 11.61 9.33 -17.71
CA LEU A 318 12.48 9.07 -18.88
C LEU A 318 13.23 10.33 -19.30
N LYS A 319 12.52 11.47 -19.40
CA LYS A 319 13.13 12.75 -19.77
C LYS A 319 14.18 13.19 -18.75
N ASP A 320 13.89 13.07 -17.46
CA ASP A 320 14.83 13.44 -16.38
C ASP A 320 16.08 12.55 -16.37
N ALA A 321 15.96 11.30 -16.79
CA ALA A 321 17.07 10.38 -16.99
C ALA A 321 17.84 10.61 -18.31
N GLY A 322 17.35 11.50 -19.19
CA GLY A 322 17.92 11.72 -20.51
C GLY A 322 17.74 10.54 -21.48
N LEU A 323 16.67 9.76 -21.27
CA LEU A 323 16.38 8.53 -22.02
C LEU A 323 15.04 8.61 -22.74
N SER A 324 14.88 7.77 -23.75
CA SER A 324 13.61 7.45 -24.39
C SER A 324 13.17 6.04 -24.04
N ALA A 325 11.91 5.69 -24.34
CA ALA A 325 11.40 4.34 -24.11
C ALA A 325 12.22 3.25 -24.82
N LYS A 326 12.84 3.58 -25.95
CA LYS A 326 13.69 2.64 -26.73
C LYS A 326 15.02 2.31 -26.05
N ASP A 327 15.44 3.16 -25.11
CA ASP A 327 16.71 2.98 -24.37
C ASP A 327 16.53 2.05 -23.17
N ILE A 328 15.31 1.71 -22.81
CA ILE A 328 14.99 0.83 -21.69
C ILE A 328 15.11 -0.62 -22.14
N ASP A 329 15.96 -1.37 -21.46
CA ASP A 329 16.19 -2.80 -21.73
C ASP A 329 15.11 -3.67 -21.09
N GLU A 330 14.71 -3.37 -19.85
CA GLU A 330 13.75 -4.15 -19.09
C GLU A 330 12.77 -3.24 -18.29
N VAL A 331 11.54 -3.71 -18.15
CA VAL A 331 10.53 -3.09 -17.29
C VAL A 331 10.13 -4.09 -16.21
N ILE A 332 10.28 -3.67 -14.96
CA ILE A 332 9.84 -4.46 -13.81
C ILE A 332 8.52 -3.89 -13.32
N LEU A 333 7.49 -4.74 -13.27
CA LEU A 333 6.18 -4.41 -12.72
C LEU A 333 6.11 -4.81 -11.25
N VAL A 334 5.85 -3.84 -10.39
CA VAL A 334 5.76 -3.99 -8.93
C VAL A 334 4.43 -3.43 -8.44
N GLY A 335 3.95 -3.95 -7.31
CA GLY A 335 2.68 -3.56 -6.73
C GLY A 335 1.51 -4.42 -7.22
N GLY A 336 0.55 -4.67 -6.32
CA GLY A 336 -0.58 -5.55 -6.60
C GLY A 336 -1.44 -5.12 -7.79
N SER A 337 -1.57 -3.81 -8.03
CA SER A 337 -2.35 -3.26 -9.13
C SER A 337 -1.74 -3.50 -10.52
N THR A 338 -0.46 -3.85 -10.60
CA THR A 338 0.17 -4.24 -11.87
C THR A 338 -0.24 -5.63 -12.35
N ARG A 339 -0.97 -6.39 -11.54
CA ARG A 339 -1.57 -7.66 -11.95
C ARG A 339 -2.80 -7.48 -12.83
N ILE A 340 -3.37 -6.28 -12.86
CA ILE A 340 -4.51 -5.95 -13.73
C ILE A 340 -4.05 -6.01 -15.19
N PRO A 341 -4.69 -6.84 -16.05
CA PRO A 341 -4.27 -7.03 -17.44
C PRO A 341 -4.14 -5.72 -18.24
N ALA A 342 -5.04 -4.77 -18.02
CA ALA A 342 -5.00 -3.46 -18.69
C ALA A 342 -3.77 -2.62 -18.29
N VAL A 343 -3.21 -2.82 -17.10
CA VAL A 343 -1.97 -2.17 -16.67
C VAL A 343 -0.77 -2.77 -17.40
N GLN A 344 -0.74 -4.09 -17.52
CA GLN A 344 0.32 -4.81 -18.24
C GLN A 344 0.40 -4.43 -19.71
#